data_5edcf7fd96533f003b4cb5d22d0554dd
#
_entry.id   5edcf7fd96533f003b4cb5d22d0554dd
#
_cell.length_a   1.000
_cell.length_b   1.000
_cell.length_c   1.000
_cell.angle_alpha   90.00
_cell.angle_beta   90.00
_cell.angle_gamma   90.00
#
_symmetry.space_group_name_H-M   'P 1'
#
loop_
_entity.id
_entity.type
_entity.pdbx_description
1 polymer ?
#
loop_
_entity_poly.entity_id
_entity_poly.type
_entity_poly.pdbx_seq_one_letter_code
_entity_poly.pdbx_strand_id
1 'polypeptide(L)'
;MFNYIEIQNVKRLRFVQLDKNDLDSPVVVLEGKNAQGKTSIIDALAMAVCGQGAMPDNPIREGEETASVVLKTTDDYKIERRISKVKTGKNKGALKTELRVWDKSGNIVAQPQTFLNGLLGKSIMRPLEIVHESPKERAQKVKEALSIDFSNEDAEKLRVEQERTELGRKAKLTEGNLQAYTHLPEHPQQLRSSEEVLRDISVIDKMLDDERNAEEKGRGKEEEINKMRGELSWKKRDIINDIDEMKKLDNEKKRLLERIQEIDQMIVNLKRNIITNEGKVKKLDDEIDVIERELGKGYFVPEEELEKRDRLKDELAKVHNNLKMSEEIRMRGLLKRRLKDEKSSYNRCTERINEIIERKRAILRNTVFPVHGMGFGSEDVTFNGIDFSQCSMSEKIKISIAINALINPAMRIMVLEDGSSLDDKSMREIQTIAKKSNYQIFVEKVRQTKFPHCLVIEEGTIK
;
A
#
# COMPACT_ATOMS: atom_id res chain seq x y z
N MET A 1 14.06 8.82 37.30
CA MET A 1 15.55 8.76 37.38
C MET A 1 15.94 7.83 38.52
N PHE A 2 17.13 7.23 38.48
CA PHE A 2 17.63 6.46 39.61
C PHE A 2 18.25 7.39 40.65
N ASN A 3 18.02 7.08 41.91
CA ASN A 3 18.66 7.73 43.08
C ASN A 3 19.42 6.74 43.96
N TYR A 4 19.34 5.43 43.62
CA TYR A 4 20.12 4.38 44.25
C TYR A 4 20.32 3.22 43.27
N ILE A 5 21.54 2.72 43.19
CA ILE A 5 21.91 1.57 42.38
C ILE A 5 22.82 0.67 43.22
N GLU A 6 22.49 -0.62 43.31
CA GLU A 6 23.32 -1.65 43.90
C GLU A 6 23.43 -2.82 42.95
N ILE A 7 24.63 -3.22 42.60
CA ILE A 7 24.91 -4.30 41.67
C ILE A 7 25.89 -5.26 42.34
N GLN A 8 25.53 -6.54 42.38
CA GLN A 8 26.38 -7.57 42.99
C GLN A 8 26.56 -8.75 42.00
N ASN A 9 27.80 -9.15 41.82
CA ASN A 9 28.21 -10.31 41.04
C ASN A 9 27.67 -10.34 39.58
N VAL A 10 27.62 -9.19 38.92
CA VAL A 10 27.17 -9.09 37.52
C VAL A 10 28.37 -9.01 36.59
N LYS A 11 28.52 -9.98 35.69
CA LYS A 11 29.62 -10.01 34.71
C LYS A 11 30.99 -9.80 35.36
N ARG A 12 31.64 -8.65 35.14
CA ARG A 12 32.92 -8.29 35.75
C ARG A 12 32.81 -7.57 37.10
N LEU A 13 31.60 -7.15 37.48
CA LEU A 13 31.38 -6.43 38.73
C LEU A 13 31.34 -7.39 39.90
N ARG A 14 32.04 -7.06 40.96
CA ARG A 14 31.92 -7.72 42.25
C ARG A 14 30.83 -7.08 43.09
N PHE A 15 31.00 -5.76 43.34
CA PHE A 15 30.04 -4.98 44.08
C PHE A 15 30.16 -3.51 43.67
N VAL A 16 29.03 -2.91 43.32
CA VAL A 16 28.90 -1.49 42.99
C VAL A 16 27.71 -0.95 43.73
N GLN A 17 27.91 0.13 44.50
CA GLN A 17 26.84 0.86 45.14
C GLN A 17 26.99 2.34 44.81
N LEU A 18 25.91 2.96 44.36
CA LEU A 18 25.80 4.39 44.06
C LEU A 18 24.62 4.94 44.82
N ASP A 19 24.86 6.04 45.48
CA ASP A 19 23.83 6.76 46.21
C ASP A 19 23.33 7.99 45.44
N LYS A 20 22.45 8.77 46.10
CA LYS A 20 21.87 9.97 45.50
C LYS A 20 22.94 11.00 45.09
N ASN A 21 24.05 11.12 45.85
CA ASN A 21 25.10 12.12 45.56
C ASN A 21 25.86 11.75 44.28
N ASP A 22 26.11 10.45 44.07
CA ASP A 22 26.76 9.93 42.87
C ASP A 22 25.87 10.08 41.62
N LEU A 23 24.55 10.12 41.79
CA LEU A 23 23.55 10.12 40.76
C LEU A 23 22.86 11.47 40.55
N ASP A 24 23.28 12.53 41.24
CA ASP A 24 22.69 13.88 41.15
C ASP A 24 23.16 14.67 39.91
N SER A 25 23.31 13.97 38.81
CA SER A 25 23.66 14.57 37.52
C SER A 25 22.76 14.00 36.39
N PRO A 26 22.29 14.85 35.44
CA PRO A 26 21.57 14.36 34.29
C PRO A 26 22.44 13.46 33.39
N VAL A 27 23.77 13.57 33.50
CA VAL A 27 24.70 12.67 32.77
C VAL A 27 25.71 12.12 33.80
N VAL A 28 25.67 10.82 34.00
CA VAL A 28 26.59 10.06 34.84
C VAL A 28 27.64 9.39 33.98
N VAL A 29 28.88 9.78 34.07
CA VAL A 29 29.98 9.23 33.28
C VAL A 29 30.63 8.07 34.02
N LEU A 30 30.62 6.89 33.40
CA LEU A 30 31.29 5.68 33.85
C LEU A 30 32.67 5.61 33.20
N GLU A 31 33.71 5.96 33.96
CA GLU A 31 35.06 6.08 33.45
C GLU A 31 35.95 4.93 33.90
N GLY A 32 36.90 4.51 33.10
CA GLY A 32 37.87 3.48 33.43
C GLY A 32 38.57 2.89 32.23
N LYS A 33 39.64 2.13 32.46
CA LYS A 33 40.32 1.40 31.37
C LYS A 33 39.41 0.35 30.76
N ASN A 34 39.79 -0.18 29.57
CA ASN A 34 39.04 -1.29 28.97
C ASN A 34 39.03 -2.49 29.91
N ALA A 35 37.93 -3.24 29.86
CA ALA A 35 37.72 -4.45 30.62
C ALA A 35 37.57 -4.28 32.15
N GLN A 36 37.38 -3.07 32.68
CA GLN A 36 37.20 -2.81 34.11
C GLN A 36 35.77 -2.99 34.65
N GLY A 37 34.78 -3.18 33.77
CA GLY A 37 33.37 -3.43 34.16
C GLY A 37 32.40 -2.28 33.84
N LYS A 38 32.83 -1.24 33.11
CA LYS A 38 31.96 -0.12 32.69
C LYS A 38 30.69 -0.60 31.97
N THR A 39 30.87 -1.38 30.87
CA THR A 39 29.77 -1.96 30.12
C THR A 39 28.92 -2.90 30.98
N SER A 40 29.55 -3.56 32.00
CA SER A 40 28.82 -4.44 32.93
C SER A 40 27.83 -3.68 33.81
N ILE A 41 28.08 -2.39 34.14
CA ILE A 41 27.11 -1.55 34.83
C ILE A 41 25.94 -1.24 33.90
N ILE A 42 26.22 -0.85 32.66
CA ILE A 42 25.19 -0.58 31.64
C ILE A 42 24.29 -1.81 31.39
N ASP A 43 24.92 -2.98 31.25
CA ASP A 43 24.20 -4.26 31.10
C ASP A 43 23.33 -4.57 32.30
N ALA A 44 23.87 -4.32 33.54
CA ALA A 44 23.12 -4.55 34.76
C ALA A 44 21.87 -3.66 34.83
N LEU A 45 21.98 -2.37 34.49
CA LEU A 45 20.84 -1.45 34.45
C LEU A 45 19.81 -1.89 33.38
N ALA A 46 20.27 -2.20 32.18
CA ALA A 46 19.40 -2.60 31.09
C ALA A 46 18.67 -3.90 31.41
N MET A 47 19.38 -4.95 31.89
CA MET A 47 18.74 -6.23 32.22
C MET A 47 17.78 -6.10 33.41
N ALA A 48 18.07 -5.22 34.38
CA ALA A 48 17.20 -5.01 35.52
C ALA A 48 15.83 -4.46 35.11
N VAL A 49 15.79 -3.54 34.15
CA VAL A 49 14.59 -2.84 33.70
C VAL A 49 13.94 -3.51 32.50
N CYS A 50 14.70 -3.80 31.43
CA CYS A 50 14.17 -4.34 30.18
C CYS A 50 13.97 -5.87 30.22
N GLY A 51 14.53 -6.55 31.19
CA GLY A 51 14.32 -7.98 31.38
C GLY A 51 15.09 -8.86 30.40
N GLN A 52 14.41 -9.93 29.95
CA GLN A 52 15.06 -11.00 29.19
C GLN A 52 15.65 -10.54 27.85
N GLY A 53 15.03 -9.54 27.19
CA GLY A 53 15.52 -8.99 25.92
C GLY A 53 16.87 -8.24 26.04
N ALA A 54 17.25 -7.80 27.24
CA ALA A 54 18.52 -7.13 27.52
C ALA A 54 19.47 -7.98 28.40
N MET A 55 19.14 -9.26 28.59
CA MET A 55 19.95 -10.18 29.40
C MET A 55 21.18 -10.62 28.62
N PRO A 56 22.42 -10.39 29.12
CA PRO A 56 23.63 -10.95 28.51
C PRO A 56 23.65 -12.47 28.60
N ASP A 57 24.39 -13.15 27.72
CA ASP A 57 24.51 -14.61 27.73
C ASP A 57 25.08 -15.15 29.07
N ASN A 58 26.04 -14.44 29.65
CA ASN A 58 26.67 -14.75 30.96
C ASN A 58 26.48 -13.61 31.93
N PRO A 59 25.30 -13.43 32.56
CA PRO A 59 25.01 -12.30 33.44
C PRO A 59 25.69 -12.43 34.80
N ILE A 60 25.98 -13.65 35.28
CA ILE A 60 26.59 -13.92 36.58
C ILE A 60 28.12 -13.86 36.48
N ARG A 61 28.78 -13.25 37.43
CA ARG A 61 30.23 -13.19 37.53
C ARG A 61 30.82 -14.60 37.56
N GLU A 62 31.96 -14.78 36.91
CA GLU A 62 32.69 -16.03 36.92
C GLU A 62 33.06 -16.43 38.36
N GLY A 63 32.85 -17.70 38.72
CA GLY A 63 33.05 -18.20 40.08
C GLY A 63 31.85 -18.00 41.02
N GLU A 64 30.83 -17.22 40.62
CA GLU A 64 29.65 -16.95 41.46
C GLU A 64 28.43 -17.74 40.97
N GLU A 65 27.47 -17.94 41.85
CA GLU A 65 26.23 -18.68 41.54
C GLU A 65 25.00 -17.79 41.41
N THR A 66 25.12 -16.58 41.96
CA THR A 66 24.03 -15.58 41.98
C THR A 66 24.53 -14.18 41.65
N ALA A 67 23.66 -13.43 40.99
CA ALA A 67 23.85 -12.00 40.77
C ALA A 67 22.59 -11.25 41.17
N SER A 68 22.72 -10.00 41.57
CA SER A 68 21.58 -9.16 41.88
C SER A 68 21.78 -7.71 41.46
N VAL A 69 20.68 -7.07 41.12
CA VAL A 69 20.63 -5.62 40.85
C VAL A 69 19.45 -5.05 41.60
N VAL A 70 19.71 -4.03 42.41
CA VAL A 70 18.70 -3.25 43.14
C VAL A 70 18.76 -1.80 42.68
N LEU A 71 17.62 -1.29 42.20
CA LEU A 71 17.47 0.09 41.74
C LEU A 71 16.38 0.76 42.57
N LYS A 72 16.59 2.02 42.96
CA LYS A 72 15.50 2.88 43.46
C LYS A 72 15.41 4.11 42.56
N THR A 73 14.21 4.58 42.35
CA THR A 73 13.95 5.76 41.53
C THR A 73 13.59 6.97 42.38
N THR A 74 13.72 8.14 41.81
CA THR A 74 13.29 9.42 42.45
C THR A 74 11.78 9.46 42.71
N ASP A 75 11.02 8.59 42.08
CA ASP A 75 9.56 8.44 42.24
C ASP A 75 9.21 7.31 43.22
N ASP A 76 10.15 6.88 44.06
CA ASP A 76 9.99 5.87 45.12
C ASP A 76 9.64 4.44 44.64
N TYR A 77 9.91 4.12 43.36
CA TYR A 77 9.88 2.72 42.91
C TYR A 77 11.17 2.00 43.35
N LYS A 78 11.03 0.75 43.81
CA LYS A 78 12.19 -0.13 44.05
C LYS A 78 12.08 -1.32 43.08
N ILE A 79 13.16 -1.61 42.35
CA ILE A 79 13.30 -2.71 41.40
C ILE A 79 14.41 -3.62 41.89
N GLU A 80 14.15 -4.91 42.03
CA GLU A 80 15.13 -5.90 42.40
C GLU A 80 15.08 -7.08 41.43
N ARG A 81 16.18 -7.30 40.73
CA ARG A 81 16.34 -8.45 39.86
C ARG A 81 17.43 -9.35 40.41
N ARG A 82 17.07 -10.61 40.66
CA ARG A 82 18.03 -11.67 41.08
C ARG A 82 18.15 -12.69 39.95
N ILE A 83 19.37 -13.16 39.73
CA ILE A 83 19.70 -14.17 38.75
C ILE A 83 20.48 -15.25 39.50
N SER A 84 20.11 -16.52 39.27
CA SER A 84 20.78 -17.67 39.92
C SER A 84 20.93 -18.81 38.93
N LYS A 85 21.98 -19.63 39.10
CA LYS A 85 22.11 -20.90 38.39
C LYS A 85 21.24 -21.97 39.04
N VAL A 86 20.50 -22.72 38.27
CA VAL A 86 19.71 -23.85 38.79
C VAL A 86 20.65 -24.97 39.24
N LYS A 87 20.54 -25.33 40.53
CA LYS A 87 21.49 -26.29 41.18
C LYS A 87 21.18 -27.74 40.90
N THR A 88 19.92 -28.11 40.69
CA THR A 88 19.45 -29.50 40.60
C THR A 88 18.42 -29.70 39.48
N GLY A 89 18.26 -30.95 39.03
CA GLY A 89 17.26 -31.31 38.05
C GLY A 89 17.73 -31.26 36.59
N LYS A 90 16.80 -31.46 35.66
CA LYS A 90 17.06 -31.53 34.20
C LYS A 90 17.67 -30.21 33.66
N ASN A 91 17.42 -29.09 34.30
CA ASN A 91 17.89 -27.78 33.88
C ASN A 91 19.10 -27.31 34.72
N LYS A 92 19.90 -28.16 35.28
CA LYS A 92 21.11 -27.81 36.05
C LYS A 92 22.04 -26.95 35.21
N GLY A 93 22.39 -25.77 35.74
CA GLY A 93 23.21 -24.77 35.04
C GLY A 93 22.42 -23.73 34.26
N ALA A 94 21.14 -23.94 34.03
CA ALA A 94 20.29 -22.91 33.41
C ALA A 94 20.11 -21.71 34.33
N LEU A 95 19.90 -20.53 33.74
CA LEU A 95 19.66 -19.31 34.47
C LEU A 95 18.19 -19.21 34.91
N LYS A 96 17.98 -18.94 36.20
CA LYS A 96 16.68 -18.57 36.75
C LYS A 96 16.74 -17.09 37.11
N THR A 97 15.78 -16.30 36.66
CA THR A 97 15.63 -14.88 36.98
C THR A 97 14.39 -14.64 37.81
N GLU A 98 14.50 -13.80 38.84
CA GLU A 98 13.40 -13.37 39.67
C GLU A 98 13.39 -11.82 39.68
N LEU A 99 12.23 -11.22 39.36
CA LEU A 99 12.04 -9.78 39.39
C LEU A 99 10.98 -9.43 40.42
N ARG A 100 11.31 -8.51 41.30
CA ARG A 100 10.40 -7.87 42.25
C ARG A 100 10.40 -6.37 42.04
N VAL A 101 9.23 -5.78 41.99
CA VAL A 101 9.05 -4.33 41.91
C VAL A 101 8.09 -3.90 43.00
N TRP A 102 8.48 -2.87 43.72
CA TRP A 102 7.64 -2.21 44.71
C TRP A 102 7.20 -0.86 44.16
N ASP A 103 5.93 -0.57 44.32
CA ASP A 103 5.35 0.72 43.95
C ASP A 103 5.71 1.84 44.95
N LYS A 104 5.25 3.05 44.65
CA LYS A 104 5.46 4.24 45.53
C LYS A 104 4.92 4.07 46.95
N SER A 105 3.98 3.18 47.17
CA SER A 105 3.37 2.85 48.46
C SER A 105 4.08 1.68 49.18
N GLY A 106 5.09 1.09 48.56
CA GLY A 106 5.82 -0.05 49.05
C GLY A 106 5.15 -1.40 48.83
N ASN A 107 4.09 -1.46 48.02
CA ASN A 107 3.43 -2.72 47.68
C ASN A 107 4.15 -3.44 46.53
N ILE A 108 4.14 -4.78 46.57
CA ILE A 108 4.71 -5.60 45.50
C ILE A 108 3.75 -5.60 44.30
N VAL A 109 4.32 -5.25 43.14
CA VAL A 109 3.59 -5.25 41.86
C VAL A 109 3.40 -6.68 41.36
N ALA A 110 2.15 -7.09 41.04
CA ALA A 110 1.82 -8.46 40.65
C ALA A 110 2.44 -8.87 39.29
N GLN A 111 2.53 -7.96 38.32
CA GLN A 111 3.13 -8.18 37.02
C GLN A 111 4.33 -7.22 36.80
N PRO A 112 5.46 -7.49 37.44
CA PRO A 112 6.54 -6.50 37.54
C PRO A 112 7.15 -6.13 36.19
N GLN A 113 7.33 -7.07 35.25
CA GLN A 113 7.90 -6.74 33.92
C GLN A 113 6.93 -5.94 33.06
N THR A 114 5.66 -6.28 33.06
CA THR A 114 4.62 -5.52 32.35
C THR A 114 4.53 -4.09 32.87
N PHE A 115 4.64 -3.92 34.21
CA PHE A 115 4.67 -2.63 34.83
C PHE A 115 5.88 -1.80 34.42
N LEU A 116 7.09 -2.38 34.44
CA LEU A 116 8.30 -1.68 33.99
C LEU A 116 8.24 -1.32 32.49
N ASN A 117 7.73 -2.21 31.66
CA ASN A 117 7.50 -1.92 30.25
C ASN A 117 6.53 -0.74 30.04
N GLY A 118 5.49 -0.65 30.89
CA GLY A 118 4.59 0.51 30.91
C GLY A 118 5.27 1.82 31.32
N LEU A 119 6.22 1.78 32.27
CA LEU A 119 6.99 2.95 32.68
C LEU A 119 7.99 3.41 31.61
N LEU A 120 8.59 2.48 30.88
CA LEU A 120 9.47 2.79 29.75
C LEU A 120 8.68 3.24 28.52
N GLY A 121 7.45 2.75 28.36
CA GLY A 121 6.64 3.00 27.18
C GLY A 121 7.34 2.53 25.90
N LYS A 122 7.40 3.40 24.88
CA LYS A 122 8.12 3.17 23.62
C LYS A 122 9.60 3.60 23.70
N SER A 123 10.10 4.04 24.86
CA SER A 123 11.46 4.51 25.02
C SER A 123 12.47 3.36 24.88
N ILE A 124 13.54 3.62 24.17
CA ILE A 124 14.65 2.69 23.99
C ILE A 124 15.70 3.02 25.03
N MET A 125 15.94 2.13 26.00
CA MET A 125 16.93 2.37 27.04
C MET A 125 18.36 2.52 26.47
N ARG A 126 18.66 1.86 25.35
CA ARG A 126 19.93 1.97 24.59
C ARG A 126 19.70 2.73 23.29
N PRO A 127 19.77 4.07 23.29
CA PRO A 127 19.42 4.87 22.11
C PRO A 127 20.28 4.55 20.88
N LEU A 128 21.47 3.99 21.04
CA LEU A 128 22.33 3.57 19.93
C LEU A 128 21.80 2.36 19.13
N GLU A 129 20.85 1.60 19.67
CA GLU A 129 20.20 0.52 18.88
C GLU A 129 19.58 1.08 17.60
N ILE A 130 19.10 2.32 17.62
CA ILE A 130 18.52 3.00 16.46
C ILE A 130 19.54 3.16 15.29
N VAL A 131 20.85 3.16 15.61
CA VAL A 131 21.92 3.25 14.59
C VAL A 131 21.99 2.00 13.73
N HIS A 132 21.65 0.84 14.32
CA HIS A 132 21.69 -0.47 13.66
C HIS A 132 20.40 -0.83 12.92
N GLU A 133 19.35 -0.02 13.06
CA GLU A 133 18.09 -0.22 12.36
C GLU A 133 18.20 0.16 10.88
N SER A 134 17.32 -0.45 10.07
CA SER A 134 17.19 -0.04 8.68
C SER A 134 16.71 1.41 8.57
N PRO A 135 17.03 2.13 7.49
CA PRO A 135 16.57 3.50 7.26
C PRO A 135 15.05 3.66 7.45
N LYS A 136 14.28 2.72 6.91
CA LYS A 136 12.81 2.73 6.96
C LYS A 136 12.28 2.55 8.39
N GLU A 137 12.84 1.61 9.16
CA GLU A 137 12.44 1.37 10.56
C GLU A 137 12.77 2.58 11.43
N ARG A 138 13.95 3.15 11.24
CA ARG A 138 14.39 4.36 11.93
C ARG A 138 13.46 5.55 11.65
N ALA A 139 13.17 5.82 10.38
CA ALA A 139 12.25 6.88 9.99
C ALA A 139 10.85 6.65 10.59
N GLN A 140 10.39 5.40 10.65
CA GLN A 140 9.11 5.05 11.25
C GLN A 140 9.09 5.33 12.75
N LYS A 141 10.12 4.92 13.50
CA LYS A 141 10.22 5.20 14.95
C LYS A 141 10.25 6.70 15.25
N VAL A 142 10.93 7.50 14.41
CA VAL A 142 10.94 8.96 14.57
C VAL A 142 9.56 9.55 14.33
N LYS A 143 8.83 9.09 13.30
CA LYS A 143 7.45 9.52 13.06
C LYS A 143 6.54 9.19 14.24
N GLU A 144 6.65 7.97 14.77
CA GLU A 144 5.90 7.56 15.95
C GLU A 144 6.22 8.42 17.19
N ALA A 145 7.51 8.70 17.43
CA ALA A 145 7.93 9.57 18.53
C ALA A 145 7.41 11.00 18.40
N LEU A 146 7.29 11.50 17.17
CA LEU A 146 6.73 12.81 16.83
C LEU A 146 5.20 12.78 16.73
N SER A 147 4.56 11.63 16.96
CA SER A 147 3.12 11.43 16.80
C SER A 147 2.62 11.74 15.39
N ILE A 148 3.46 11.49 14.38
CA ILE A 148 3.12 11.65 12.97
C ILE A 148 2.52 10.35 12.48
N ASP A 149 1.24 10.36 12.16
CA ASP A 149 0.51 9.24 11.58
C ASP A 149 0.08 9.57 10.15
N PHE A 150 0.48 8.74 9.20
CA PHE A 150 0.09 8.83 7.79
C PHE A 150 -0.82 7.69 7.34
N SER A 151 -1.40 6.94 8.27
CA SER A 151 -2.22 5.77 7.94
C SER A 151 -3.37 6.10 7.00
N ASN A 152 -4.00 7.28 7.18
CA ASN A 152 -5.09 7.74 6.32
C ASN A 152 -4.60 8.11 4.92
N GLU A 153 -3.50 8.87 4.82
CA GLU A 153 -2.88 9.26 3.56
C GLU A 153 -2.35 8.06 2.79
N ASP A 154 -1.75 7.09 3.48
CA ASP A 154 -1.23 5.86 2.87
C ASP A 154 -2.37 4.96 2.37
N ALA A 155 -3.46 4.84 3.13
CA ALA A 155 -4.67 4.12 2.70
C ALA A 155 -5.35 4.81 1.50
N GLU A 156 -5.46 6.16 1.52
CA GLU A 156 -5.99 6.94 0.40
C GLU A 156 -5.12 6.75 -0.85
N LYS A 157 -3.80 6.87 -0.70
CA LYS A 157 -2.84 6.69 -1.80
C LYS A 157 -2.95 5.32 -2.42
N LEU A 158 -2.97 4.26 -1.62
CA LEU A 158 -3.10 2.88 -2.10
C LEU A 158 -4.38 2.67 -2.91
N ARG A 159 -5.51 3.20 -2.44
CA ARG A 159 -6.80 3.13 -3.14
C ARG A 159 -6.72 3.83 -4.50
N VAL A 160 -6.19 5.05 -4.54
CA VAL A 160 -6.07 5.82 -5.78
C VAL A 160 -5.07 5.17 -6.76
N GLU A 161 -4.00 4.55 -6.26
CA GLU A 161 -3.04 3.79 -7.09
C GLU A 161 -3.68 2.55 -7.73
N GLN A 162 -4.54 1.84 -6.99
CA GLN A 162 -5.31 0.71 -7.53
C GLN A 162 -6.28 1.17 -8.62
N GLU A 163 -7.05 2.24 -8.36
CA GLU A 163 -7.97 2.84 -9.34
C GLU A 163 -7.23 3.29 -10.59
N ARG A 164 -6.10 3.99 -10.45
CA ARG A 164 -5.26 4.40 -11.58
C ARG A 164 -4.79 3.22 -12.41
N THR A 165 -4.40 2.11 -11.74
CA THR A 165 -3.92 0.90 -12.42
C THR A 165 -5.03 0.26 -13.26
N GLU A 166 -6.26 0.19 -12.73
CA GLU A 166 -7.42 -0.32 -13.46
C GLU A 166 -7.78 0.56 -14.66
N LEU A 167 -7.79 1.89 -14.48
CA LEU A 167 -8.03 2.85 -15.56
C LEU A 167 -6.97 2.73 -16.66
N GLY A 168 -5.71 2.54 -16.28
CA GLY A 168 -4.63 2.32 -17.23
C GLY A 168 -4.81 1.04 -18.07
N ARG A 169 -5.29 -0.05 -17.46
CA ARG A 169 -5.61 -1.29 -18.17
C ARG A 169 -6.78 -1.10 -19.13
N LYS A 170 -7.85 -0.41 -18.68
CA LYS A 170 -9.02 -0.10 -19.50
C LYS A 170 -8.64 0.76 -20.70
N ALA A 171 -7.86 1.81 -20.49
CA ALA A 171 -7.39 2.68 -21.57
C ALA A 171 -6.55 1.92 -22.61
N LYS A 172 -5.65 1.02 -22.18
CA LYS A 172 -4.88 0.17 -23.10
C LYS A 172 -5.76 -0.77 -23.91
N LEU A 173 -6.77 -1.38 -23.28
CA LEU A 173 -7.73 -2.23 -23.98
C LEU A 173 -8.54 -1.44 -25.01
N THR A 174 -9.05 -0.28 -24.63
CA THR A 174 -9.81 0.62 -25.53
C THR A 174 -8.93 1.11 -26.68
N GLU A 175 -7.67 1.40 -26.43
CA GLU A 175 -6.67 1.81 -27.43
C GLU A 175 -6.38 0.66 -28.43
N GLY A 176 -6.22 -0.57 -27.91
CA GLY A 176 -6.09 -1.77 -28.75
C GLY A 176 -7.32 -2.00 -29.64
N ASN A 177 -8.53 -1.88 -29.07
CA ASN A 177 -9.76 -1.99 -29.84
C ASN A 177 -9.89 -0.88 -30.91
N LEU A 178 -9.39 0.32 -30.63
CA LEU A 178 -9.41 1.43 -31.56
C LEU A 178 -8.49 1.18 -32.77
N GLN A 179 -7.40 0.43 -32.60
CA GLN A 179 -6.49 0.08 -33.71
C GLN A 179 -7.17 -0.69 -34.83
N ALA A 180 -8.20 -1.50 -34.52
CA ALA A 180 -8.96 -2.23 -35.51
C ALA A 180 -9.69 -1.31 -36.53
N TYR A 181 -9.91 -0.05 -36.15
CA TYR A 181 -10.65 0.94 -36.97
C TYR A 181 -9.76 2.01 -37.60
N THR A 182 -8.44 1.86 -37.57
CA THR A 182 -7.51 2.86 -38.12
C THR A 182 -7.56 2.98 -39.64
N HIS A 183 -7.97 1.92 -40.31
CA HIS A 183 -8.08 1.85 -41.77
C HIS A 183 -9.30 2.61 -42.33
N LEU A 184 -10.23 3.02 -41.47
CA LEU A 184 -11.45 3.70 -41.89
C LEU A 184 -11.25 5.18 -42.21
N PRO A 185 -11.90 5.73 -43.25
CA PRO A 185 -11.87 7.17 -43.53
C PRO A 185 -12.50 7.99 -42.40
N GLU A 186 -12.23 9.30 -42.38
CA GLU A 186 -12.80 10.16 -41.32
C GLU A 186 -14.32 10.27 -41.41
N HIS A 187 -14.85 10.33 -42.60
CA HIS A 187 -16.28 10.41 -42.88
C HIS A 187 -16.71 9.35 -43.87
N PRO A 188 -17.95 8.83 -43.76
CA PRO A 188 -18.51 7.95 -44.78
C PRO A 188 -18.69 8.69 -46.08
N GLN A 189 -18.60 7.97 -47.23
CA GLN A 189 -18.90 8.56 -48.52
C GLN A 189 -20.39 8.93 -48.61
N GLN A 190 -20.71 10.06 -49.18
CA GLN A 190 -22.08 10.43 -49.52
C GLN A 190 -22.49 9.67 -50.78
N LEU A 191 -23.28 8.63 -50.56
CA LEU A 191 -23.94 7.86 -51.64
C LEU A 191 -25.44 8.13 -51.60
N ARG A 192 -26.13 7.81 -52.72
CA ARG A 192 -27.59 7.81 -52.75
C ARG A 192 -28.16 6.91 -51.66
N SER A 193 -29.32 7.23 -51.11
CA SER A 193 -29.94 6.38 -50.12
C SER A 193 -30.35 5.04 -50.70
N SER A 194 -30.29 3.98 -49.90
CA SER A 194 -30.77 2.65 -50.30
C SER A 194 -32.24 2.69 -50.78
N GLU A 195 -33.06 3.57 -50.18
CA GLU A 195 -34.47 3.75 -50.55
C GLU A 195 -34.67 4.38 -51.94
N GLU A 196 -33.76 5.29 -52.35
CA GLU A 196 -33.81 5.87 -53.70
C GLU A 196 -33.39 4.85 -54.77
N VAL A 197 -32.30 4.09 -54.50
CA VAL A 197 -31.85 3.03 -55.42
C VAL A 197 -32.87 1.92 -55.53
N LEU A 198 -33.51 1.52 -54.42
CA LEU A 198 -34.56 0.51 -54.39
C LEU A 198 -35.84 0.94 -55.07
N ARG A 199 -36.22 2.22 -54.99
CA ARG A 199 -37.35 2.74 -55.78
C ARG A 199 -37.09 2.59 -57.27
N ASP A 200 -35.90 2.89 -57.75
CA ASP A 200 -35.52 2.77 -59.12
C ASP A 200 -35.57 1.27 -59.60
N ILE A 201 -35.06 0.36 -58.72
CA ILE A 201 -35.13 -1.09 -58.91
C ILE A 201 -36.60 -1.53 -58.97
N SER A 202 -37.43 -1.10 -57.98
CA SER A 202 -38.84 -1.52 -57.93
C SER A 202 -39.69 -1.04 -59.14
N VAL A 203 -39.34 0.08 -59.75
CA VAL A 203 -39.96 0.56 -60.94
C VAL A 203 -39.64 -0.38 -62.12
N ILE A 204 -38.38 -0.79 -62.23
CA ILE A 204 -37.96 -1.74 -63.32
C ILE A 204 -38.55 -3.13 -63.08
N ASP A 205 -38.52 -3.62 -61.80
CA ASP A 205 -39.09 -4.92 -61.44
C ASP A 205 -40.60 -4.94 -61.64
N LYS A 206 -41.32 -3.85 -61.41
CA LYS A 206 -42.72 -3.75 -61.63
C LYS A 206 -43.07 -3.82 -63.14
N MET A 207 -42.21 -3.26 -63.98
CA MET A 207 -42.32 -3.43 -65.45
C MET A 207 -42.06 -4.89 -65.88
N LEU A 208 -41.25 -5.62 -65.17
CA LEU A 208 -40.92 -7.04 -65.35
C LEU A 208 -42.01 -7.97 -64.77
N ASP A 209 -42.68 -7.58 -63.65
CA ASP A 209 -43.73 -8.36 -62.98
C ASP A 209 -45.09 -8.31 -63.67
N ASP A 210 -45.40 -7.19 -64.28
CA ASP A 210 -46.66 -7.10 -65.03
C ASP A 210 -46.76 -8.10 -66.19
N GLU A 211 -45.62 -8.61 -66.65
CA GLU A 211 -45.55 -9.71 -67.65
C GLU A 211 -45.60 -11.14 -67.09
N ARG A 212 -45.47 -11.29 -65.75
CA ARG A 212 -45.14 -12.59 -65.08
C ARG A 212 -46.22 -13.19 -64.18
N ASN A 213 -47.28 -12.55 -63.89
CA ASN A 213 -48.28 -12.94 -62.88
C ASN A 213 -49.19 -14.11 -63.21
N ALA A 214 -48.70 -15.11 -63.95
CA ALA A 214 -49.42 -16.33 -64.15
C ALA A 214 -48.53 -17.57 -63.91
N GLU A 215 -48.41 -18.00 -62.69
CA GLU A 215 -48.13 -19.38 -62.26
C GLU A 215 -47.31 -19.52 -61.01
N GLU A 216 -47.88 -20.26 -60.12
CA GLU A 216 -47.45 -21.16 -59.05
C GLU A 216 -47.50 -20.72 -57.59
N LYS A 217 -48.54 -21.21 -56.99
CA LYS A 217 -48.62 -21.43 -55.49
C LYS A 217 -48.21 -22.88 -55.19
N GLY A 218 -47.38 -23.05 -54.25
CA GLY A 218 -47.35 -24.27 -53.44
C GLY A 218 -46.05 -24.95 -53.17
N ARG A 219 -45.77 -25.15 -51.90
CA ARG A 219 -44.94 -26.13 -51.18
C ARG A 219 -43.79 -25.54 -50.31
N GLY A 220 -43.84 -25.80 -48.98
CA GLY A 220 -42.69 -25.71 -48.08
C GLY A 220 -42.90 -25.16 -46.66
N LYS A 221 -43.93 -25.60 -45.91
CA LYS A 221 -44.14 -25.14 -44.53
C LYS A 221 -43.99 -26.19 -43.41
N GLU A 222 -43.55 -27.41 -43.65
CA GLU A 222 -43.57 -28.48 -42.65
C GLU A 222 -42.23 -28.78 -41.98
N GLU A 223 -41.07 -28.37 -42.52
CA GLU A 223 -39.78 -28.74 -41.95
C GLU A 223 -39.29 -27.82 -40.83
N GLU A 224 -39.80 -26.62 -40.71
CA GLU A 224 -39.29 -25.59 -39.76
C GLU A 224 -39.74 -25.81 -38.29
N ILE A 225 -40.87 -26.48 -38.09
CA ILE A 225 -41.46 -26.67 -36.74
C ILE A 225 -40.70 -27.70 -35.89
N ASN A 226 -40.05 -28.68 -36.50
CA ASN A 226 -39.36 -29.76 -35.78
C ASN A 226 -37.96 -29.33 -35.22
N LYS A 227 -37.35 -28.32 -35.78
CA LYS A 227 -36.04 -27.81 -35.32
C LYS A 227 -36.14 -27.00 -34.02
N MET A 228 -37.23 -26.29 -33.81
CA MET A 228 -37.41 -25.42 -32.63
C MET A 228 -37.70 -26.17 -31.33
N ARG A 229 -38.17 -27.40 -31.36
CA ARG A 229 -38.46 -28.20 -30.16
C ARG A 229 -37.22 -28.79 -29.47
N GLY A 230 -36.12 -28.96 -30.21
CA GLY A 230 -34.84 -29.49 -29.69
C GLY A 230 -34.08 -28.49 -28.79
N GLU A 231 -34.16 -27.21 -29.10
CA GLU A 231 -33.36 -26.16 -28.43
C GLU A 231 -33.91 -25.73 -27.07
N LEU A 232 -35.19 -25.97 -26.83
CA LEU A 232 -35.85 -25.54 -25.56
C LEU A 232 -35.45 -26.37 -24.34
N SER A 233 -35.03 -27.62 -24.54
CA SER A 233 -34.67 -28.54 -23.43
C SER A 233 -33.28 -28.30 -22.87
N TRP A 234 -32.34 -27.72 -23.61
CA TRP A 234 -30.97 -27.43 -23.18
C TRP A 234 -30.88 -26.18 -22.29
N LYS A 235 -31.69 -25.18 -22.58
CA LYS A 235 -31.66 -23.90 -21.82
C LYS A 235 -32.20 -23.98 -20.39
N LYS A 236 -32.95 -25.02 -20.04
CA LYS A 236 -33.51 -25.19 -18.69
C LYS A 236 -32.48 -25.65 -17.66
N ARG A 237 -31.36 -26.25 -18.07
CA ARG A 237 -30.32 -26.79 -17.15
C ARG A 237 -29.27 -25.76 -16.76
N ASP A 238 -29.02 -24.75 -17.57
CA ASP A 238 -28.04 -23.68 -17.27
C ASP A 238 -28.57 -22.65 -16.26
N ILE A 239 -29.87 -22.51 -16.14
CA ILE A 239 -30.49 -21.51 -15.25
C ILE A 239 -30.25 -21.77 -13.75
N ILE A 240 -30.01 -23.02 -13.35
CA ILE A 240 -29.84 -23.40 -11.94
C ILE A 240 -28.43 -23.04 -11.43
N ASN A 241 -27.41 -23.11 -12.28
CA ASN A 241 -26.03 -22.77 -11.91
C ASN A 241 -25.79 -21.25 -11.87
N ASP A 242 -26.58 -20.48 -12.61
CA ASP A 242 -26.43 -19.01 -12.68
C ASP A 242 -27.00 -18.27 -11.45
N ILE A 243 -27.89 -18.94 -10.67
CA ILE A 243 -28.56 -18.30 -9.52
C ILE A 243 -27.61 -18.07 -8.33
N ASP A 244 -26.60 -18.92 -8.14
CA ASP A 244 -25.62 -18.76 -7.03
C ASP A 244 -24.51 -17.76 -7.35
N GLU A 245 -24.18 -17.57 -8.62
CA GLU A 245 -23.24 -16.54 -9.08
C GLU A 245 -23.89 -15.14 -9.09
N MET A 246 -25.20 -15.11 -9.31
CA MET A 246 -26.01 -13.89 -9.36
C MET A 246 -26.02 -13.11 -8.04
N LYS A 247 -25.95 -13.78 -6.89
CA LYS A 247 -25.92 -13.11 -5.57
C LYS A 247 -24.62 -12.36 -5.28
N LYS A 248 -23.49 -12.82 -5.84
CA LYS A 248 -22.19 -12.14 -5.71
C LYS A 248 -22.09 -10.91 -6.64
N LEU A 249 -22.77 -10.97 -7.77
CA LEU A 249 -22.78 -9.91 -8.76
C LEU A 249 -23.81 -8.80 -8.49
N ASP A 250 -24.76 -9.02 -7.58
CA ASP A 250 -25.85 -8.06 -7.33
C ASP A 250 -25.40 -6.76 -6.66
N ASN A 251 -24.30 -6.82 -5.87
CA ASN A 251 -23.68 -5.62 -5.28
C ASN A 251 -22.81 -4.83 -6.28
N GLU A 252 -22.24 -5.49 -7.27
CA GLU A 252 -21.50 -4.86 -8.36
C GLU A 252 -22.46 -4.31 -9.42
N LYS A 253 -23.59 -4.98 -9.58
CA LYS A 253 -24.68 -4.65 -10.50
C LYS A 253 -25.31 -3.29 -10.21
N LYS A 254 -25.45 -2.87 -8.96
CA LYS A 254 -26.05 -1.56 -8.62
C LYS A 254 -25.25 -0.38 -9.17
N ARG A 255 -23.92 -0.50 -9.20
CA ARG A 255 -23.04 0.53 -9.80
C ARG A 255 -22.98 0.46 -11.31
N LEU A 256 -23.19 -0.73 -11.86
CA LEU A 256 -23.19 -0.95 -13.32
C LEU A 256 -24.58 -0.69 -13.94
N LEU A 257 -25.66 -0.79 -13.16
CA LEU A 257 -27.04 -0.61 -13.66
C LEU A 257 -27.34 0.81 -14.15
N GLU A 258 -26.79 1.84 -13.50
CA GLU A 258 -26.94 3.22 -14.01
C GLU A 258 -26.25 3.40 -15.37
N ARG A 259 -25.10 2.75 -15.55
CA ARG A 259 -24.35 2.79 -16.83
C ARG A 259 -24.95 1.84 -17.88
N ILE A 260 -25.59 0.77 -17.46
CA ILE A 260 -26.30 -0.19 -18.34
C ILE A 260 -27.58 0.44 -18.87
N GLN A 261 -28.30 1.25 -18.09
CA GLN A 261 -29.50 1.94 -18.57
C GLN A 261 -29.21 2.88 -19.74
N GLU A 262 -28.08 3.57 -19.70
CA GLU A 262 -27.65 4.42 -20.85
C GLU A 262 -27.26 3.59 -22.08
N ILE A 263 -26.61 2.43 -21.85
CA ILE A 263 -26.21 1.50 -22.91
C ILE A 263 -27.44 0.74 -23.46
N ASP A 264 -28.35 0.32 -22.60
CA ASP A 264 -29.56 -0.38 -23.01
C ASP A 264 -30.49 0.51 -23.84
N GLN A 265 -30.57 1.81 -23.51
CA GLN A 265 -31.32 2.75 -24.33
C GLN A 265 -30.71 2.87 -25.75
N MET A 266 -29.36 2.85 -25.81
CA MET A 266 -28.66 2.84 -27.11
C MET A 266 -28.83 1.51 -27.86
N ILE A 267 -28.79 0.38 -27.16
CA ILE A 267 -29.01 -0.96 -27.71
C ILE A 267 -30.43 -1.13 -28.24
N VAL A 268 -31.44 -0.63 -27.47
CA VAL A 268 -32.84 -0.66 -27.92
C VAL A 268 -33.03 0.15 -29.20
N ASN A 269 -32.44 1.33 -29.33
CA ASN A 269 -32.49 2.11 -30.56
C ASN A 269 -31.75 1.45 -31.72
N LEU A 270 -30.62 0.77 -31.47
CA LEU A 270 -29.88 0.00 -32.47
C LEU A 270 -30.64 -1.25 -32.90
N LYS A 271 -31.21 -2.02 -31.96
CA LYS A 271 -32.04 -3.20 -32.26
C LYS A 271 -33.26 -2.83 -33.10
N ARG A 272 -33.91 -1.69 -32.78
CA ARG A 272 -35.04 -1.19 -33.57
C ARG A 272 -34.63 -0.83 -35.02
N ASN A 273 -33.47 -0.23 -35.18
CA ASN A 273 -32.92 0.10 -36.48
C ASN A 273 -32.50 -1.18 -37.26
N ILE A 274 -31.90 -2.16 -36.57
CA ILE A 274 -31.52 -3.45 -37.14
C ILE A 274 -32.76 -4.21 -37.62
N ILE A 275 -33.78 -4.37 -36.76
CA ILE A 275 -35.03 -5.04 -37.09
C ILE A 275 -35.74 -4.35 -38.25
N THR A 276 -35.74 -3.01 -38.30
CA THR A 276 -36.33 -2.26 -39.41
C THR A 276 -35.57 -2.49 -40.70
N ASN A 277 -34.23 -2.57 -40.63
CA ASN A 277 -33.40 -2.79 -41.82
C ASN A 277 -33.39 -4.26 -42.26
N GLU A 278 -33.35 -5.23 -41.32
CA GLU A 278 -33.49 -6.67 -41.61
C GLU A 278 -34.84 -6.97 -42.25
N GLY A 279 -35.93 -6.33 -41.76
CA GLY A 279 -37.24 -6.45 -42.41
C GLY A 279 -37.29 -5.91 -43.82
N LYS A 280 -36.51 -4.87 -44.12
CA LYS A 280 -36.40 -4.32 -45.48
C LYS A 280 -35.52 -5.20 -46.37
N VAL A 281 -34.39 -5.71 -45.84
CA VAL A 281 -33.49 -6.64 -46.56
C VAL A 281 -34.22 -7.96 -46.91
N LYS A 282 -34.98 -8.52 -45.95
CA LYS A 282 -35.72 -9.75 -46.16
C LYS A 282 -36.83 -9.59 -47.20
N LYS A 283 -37.53 -8.46 -47.19
CA LYS A 283 -38.51 -8.17 -48.25
C LYS A 283 -37.89 -8.11 -49.65
N LEU A 284 -36.68 -7.56 -49.70
CA LEU A 284 -35.92 -7.42 -50.93
C LEU A 284 -35.36 -8.77 -51.44
N ASP A 285 -34.88 -9.63 -50.49
CA ASP A 285 -34.44 -11.00 -50.84
C ASP A 285 -35.61 -11.84 -51.34
N ASP A 286 -36.75 -11.75 -50.65
CA ASP A 286 -37.97 -12.45 -51.10
C ASP A 286 -38.43 -11.93 -52.46
N GLU A 287 -38.34 -10.63 -52.76
CA GLU A 287 -38.65 -10.01 -54.02
C GLU A 287 -37.64 -10.41 -55.12
N ILE A 288 -36.36 -10.50 -54.83
CA ILE A 288 -35.29 -10.95 -55.73
C ILE A 288 -35.50 -12.44 -56.11
N ASP A 289 -35.78 -13.31 -55.11
CA ASP A 289 -36.01 -14.73 -55.28
C ASP A 289 -37.28 -15.01 -56.20
N VAL A 290 -38.28 -14.17 -56.09
CA VAL A 290 -39.47 -14.23 -56.99
C VAL A 290 -39.03 -13.85 -58.35
N ILE A 291 -38.26 -12.82 -58.56
CA ILE A 291 -37.77 -12.35 -59.84
C ILE A 291 -36.89 -13.40 -60.56
N GLU A 292 -35.95 -14.04 -59.79
CA GLU A 292 -35.06 -15.07 -60.37
C GLU A 292 -35.82 -16.33 -60.83
N ARG A 293 -36.84 -16.77 -60.10
CA ARG A 293 -37.67 -17.91 -60.48
C ARG A 293 -38.51 -17.63 -61.70
N GLU A 294 -38.83 -16.41 -61.97
CA GLU A 294 -39.63 -15.99 -63.10
C GLU A 294 -38.79 -15.73 -64.34
N LEU A 295 -37.51 -15.37 -64.22
CA LEU A 295 -36.55 -15.23 -65.34
C LEU A 295 -36.30 -16.54 -66.14
N GLY A 296 -36.53 -17.72 -65.49
CA GLY A 296 -36.38 -19.03 -66.15
C GLY A 296 -37.38 -19.36 -67.28
N LYS A 297 -38.37 -18.50 -67.57
CA LYS A 297 -39.41 -18.79 -68.52
C LYS A 297 -39.33 -18.07 -69.90
N GLY A 298 -38.14 -17.61 -70.28
CA GLY A 298 -37.86 -17.29 -71.69
C GLY A 298 -38.63 -16.10 -72.29
N TYR A 299 -38.67 -14.97 -71.55
CA TYR A 299 -39.10 -13.71 -72.15
C TYR A 299 -37.88 -12.90 -72.61
N PHE A 300 -38.01 -12.28 -73.74
CA PHE A 300 -37.02 -11.41 -74.32
C PHE A 300 -37.05 -10.07 -73.59
N VAL A 301 -36.20 -9.93 -72.54
CA VAL A 301 -35.94 -8.64 -71.88
C VAL A 301 -34.92 -7.89 -72.74
N PRO A 302 -35.14 -6.61 -73.08
CA PRO A 302 -34.14 -5.81 -73.79
C PRO A 302 -32.82 -5.78 -72.96
N GLU A 303 -31.71 -6.06 -73.63
CA GLU A 303 -30.37 -6.15 -73.00
C GLU A 303 -30.03 -4.89 -72.22
N GLU A 304 -30.55 -3.74 -72.65
CA GLU A 304 -30.39 -2.44 -72.01
C GLU A 304 -31.02 -2.33 -70.57
N GLU A 305 -32.16 -3.00 -70.35
CA GLU A 305 -32.85 -3.04 -69.05
C GLU A 305 -32.18 -4.02 -68.08
N LEU A 306 -31.59 -5.12 -68.61
CA LEU A 306 -30.78 -6.06 -67.82
C LEU A 306 -29.46 -5.38 -67.31
N GLU A 307 -28.76 -4.66 -68.20
CA GLU A 307 -27.60 -3.89 -67.86
C GLU A 307 -27.91 -2.79 -66.80
N LYS A 308 -29.04 -2.13 -66.93
CA LYS A 308 -29.49 -1.11 -66.01
C LYS A 308 -29.80 -1.70 -64.64
N ARG A 309 -30.42 -2.86 -64.53
CA ARG A 309 -30.69 -3.62 -63.34
C ARG A 309 -29.38 -4.04 -62.66
N ASP A 310 -28.40 -4.54 -63.40
CA ASP A 310 -27.10 -4.97 -62.83
C ASP A 310 -26.28 -3.79 -62.31
N ARG A 311 -26.34 -2.64 -63.00
CA ARG A 311 -25.75 -1.40 -62.50
C ARG A 311 -26.37 -0.95 -61.16
N LEU A 312 -27.70 -1.07 -61.01
CA LEU A 312 -28.41 -0.74 -59.78
C LEU A 312 -28.14 -1.73 -58.67
N LYS A 313 -27.97 -3.03 -58.96
CA LYS A 313 -27.51 -4.04 -57.98
C LYS A 313 -26.10 -3.73 -57.46
N ASP A 314 -25.17 -3.34 -58.32
CA ASP A 314 -23.84 -2.90 -57.95
C ASP A 314 -23.85 -1.62 -57.09
N GLU A 315 -24.74 -0.67 -57.40
CA GLU A 315 -24.95 0.52 -56.62
C GLU A 315 -25.52 0.19 -55.23
N LEU A 316 -26.48 -0.73 -55.15
CA LEU A 316 -27.03 -1.22 -53.87
C LEU A 316 -25.98 -1.88 -53.01
N ALA A 317 -25.10 -2.72 -53.57
CA ALA A 317 -23.99 -3.34 -52.88
C ALA A 317 -23.01 -2.28 -52.32
N LYS A 318 -22.72 -1.23 -53.09
CA LYS A 318 -21.89 -0.09 -52.62
C LYS A 318 -22.56 0.68 -51.47
N VAL A 319 -23.87 0.90 -51.53
CA VAL A 319 -24.65 1.54 -50.46
C VAL A 319 -24.63 0.71 -49.19
N HIS A 320 -24.83 -0.61 -49.30
CA HIS A 320 -24.79 -1.55 -48.18
C HIS A 320 -23.41 -1.55 -47.49
N ASN A 321 -22.32 -1.62 -48.27
CA ASN A 321 -20.94 -1.53 -47.74
C ASN A 321 -20.67 -0.17 -47.06
N ASN A 322 -21.23 0.92 -47.60
CA ASN A 322 -21.08 2.23 -47.00
C ASN A 322 -21.85 2.38 -45.68
N LEU A 323 -23.04 1.77 -45.56
CA LEU A 323 -23.77 1.69 -44.30
C LEU A 323 -22.96 0.96 -43.20
N LYS A 324 -22.40 -0.20 -43.55
CA LYS A 324 -21.51 -0.94 -42.65
C LYS A 324 -20.31 -0.12 -42.24
N MET A 325 -19.64 0.55 -43.15
CA MET A 325 -18.52 1.45 -42.88
C MET A 325 -18.94 2.63 -41.99
N SER A 326 -20.14 3.16 -42.18
CA SER A 326 -20.68 4.25 -41.34
C SER A 326 -20.86 3.83 -39.88
N GLU A 327 -21.34 2.58 -39.64
CA GLU A 327 -21.44 2.01 -38.28
C GLU A 327 -20.06 1.82 -37.62
N GLU A 328 -19.09 1.33 -38.38
CA GLU A 328 -17.71 1.17 -37.92
C GLU A 328 -17.07 2.53 -37.58
N ILE A 329 -17.27 3.56 -38.36
CA ILE A 329 -16.84 4.95 -38.11
C ILE A 329 -17.48 5.49 -36.81
N ARG A 330 -18.77 5.20 -36.62
CA ARG A 330 -19.47 5.59 -35.38
C ARG A 330 -18.90 4.87 -34.16
N MET A 331 -18.63 3.57 -34.25
CA MET A 331 -18.00 2.79 -33.20
C MET A 331 -16.61 3.35 -32.86
N ARG A 332 -15.81 3.69 -33.86
CA ARG A 332 -14.53 4.38 -33.70
C ARG A 332 -14.70 5.69 -32.92
N GLY A 333 -15.72 6.46 -33.23
CA GLY A 333 -16.04 7.73 -32.54
C GLY A 333 -16.34 7.50 -31.04
N LEU A 334 -17.11 6.48 -30.71
CA LEU A 334 -17.43 6.11 -29.33
C LEU A 334 -16.17 5.63 -28.58
N LEU A 335 -15.34 4.80 -29.19
CA LEU A 335 -14.09 4.33 -28.60
C LEU A 335 -13.11 5.49 -28.36
N LYS A 336 -12.99 6.45 -29.28
CA LYS A 336 -12.18 7.66 -29.10
C LYS A 336 -12.63 8.49 -27.88
N ARG A 337 -13.95 8.70 -27.71
CA ARG A 337 -14.50 9.41 -26.53
C ARG A 337 -14.20 8.63 -25.26
N ARG A 338 -14.48 7.35 -25.22
CA ARG A 338 -14.21 6.49 -24.07
C ARG A 338 -12.73 6.51 -23.68
N LEU A 339 -11.83 6.39 -24.65
CA LEU A 339 -10.38 6.46 -24.39
C LEU A 339 -9.96 7.82 -23.79
N LYS A 340 -10.55 8.91 -24.29
CA LYS A 340 -10.31 10.25 -23.74
C LYS A 340 -10.76 10.35 -22.29
N ASP A 341 -11.93 9.81 -21.94
CA ASP A 341 -12.48 9.85 -20.59
C ASP A 341 -11.64 8.97 -19.61
N GLU A 342 -11.23 7.78 -20.07
CA GLU A 342 -10.37 6.88 -19.29
C GLU A 342 -8.98 7.49 -19.05
N LYS A 343 -8.36 8.11 -20.06
CA LYS A 343 -7.09 8.84 -19.93
C LYS A 343 -7.22 10.06 -19.01
N SER A 344 -8.33 10.81 -19.10
CA SER A 344 -8.60 11.95 -18.21
C SER A 344 -8.73 11.50 -16.75
N SER A 345 -9.46 10.41 -16.51
CA SER A 345 -9.62 9.83 -15.17
C SER A 345 -8.30 9.29 -14.61
N TYR A 346 -7.47 8.64 -15.44
CA TYR A 346 -6.13 8.22 -15.07
C TYR A 346 -5.24 9.40 -14.63
N ASN A 347 -5.29 10.50 -15.36
CA ASN A 347 -4.52 11.71 -15.02
C ASN A 347 -5.00 12.32 -13.70
N ARG A 348 -6.31 12.39 -13.46
CA ARG A 348 -6.88 12.86 -12.16
C ARG A 348 -6.39 12.00 -10.98
N CYS A 349 -6.32 10.67 -11.15
CA CYS A 349 -5.73 9.81 -10.12
C CYS A 349 -4.25 10.13 -9.89
N THR A 350 -3.49 10.43 -10.95
CA THR A 350 -2.08 10.81 -10.83
C THR A 350 -1.91 12.14 -10.09
N GLU A 351 -2.73 13.14 -10.40
CA GLU A 351 -2.76 14.43 -9.70
C GLU A 351 -3.11 14.24 -8.22
N ARG A 352 -4.12 13.40 -7.92
CA ARG A 352 -4.51 13.10 -6.54
C ARG A 352 -3.39 12.42 -5.74
N ILE A 353 -2.65 11.49 -6.34
CA ILE A 353 -1.48 10.87 -5.72
C ILE A 353 -0.42 11.93 -5.39
N ASN A 354 -0.16 12.86 -6.31
CA ASN A 354 0.80 13.93 -6.09
C ASN A 354 0.34 14.89 -4.97
N GLU A 355 -0.95 15.23 -4.89
CA GLU A 355 -1.50 16.02 -3.80
C GLU A 355 -1.31 15.33 -2.44
N ILE A 356 -1.53 14.01 -2.35
CA ILE A 356 -1.31 13.24 -1.12
C ILE A 356 0.16 13.29 -0.72
N ILE A 357 1.07 13.11 -1.67
CA ILE A 357 2.52 13.18 -1.43
C ILE A 357 2.91 14.57 -0.92
N GLU A 358 2.40 15.64 -1.53
CA GLU A 358 2.71 17.01 -1.10
C GLU A 358 2.11 17.33 0.28
N ARG A 359 0.90 16.84 0.60
CA ARG A 359 0.35 16.94 1.97
C ARG A 359 1.27 16.29 3.00
N LYS A 360 1.75 15.07 2.73
CA LYS A 360 2.70 14.39 3.61
C LYS A 360 4.00 15.18 3.77
N ARG A 361 4.54 15.71 2.68
CA ARG A 361 5.73 16.57 2.71
C ARG A 361 5.51 17.87 3.49
N ALA A 362 4.34 18.49 3.36
CA ALA A 362 4.01 19.70 4.11
C ALA A 362 3.95 19.43 5.63
N ILE A 363 3.35 18.33 6.05
CA ILE A 363 3.33 17.90 7.45
C ILE A 363 4.76 17.73 7.97
N LEU A 364 5.62 17.02 7.21
CA LEU A 364 7.01 16.80 7.60
C LEU A 364 7.83 18.09 7.67
N ARG A 365 7.62 19.03 6.75
CA ARG A 365 8.31 20.35 6.77
C ARG A 365 7.92 21.20 7.97
N ASN A 366 6.67 21.12 8.41
CA ASN A 366 6.15 21.89 9.54
C ASN A 366 6.38 21.21 10.90
N THR A 367 6.99 20.01 10.90
CA THR A 367 7.28 19.26 12.12
C THR A 367 8.45 19.90 12.86
N VAL A 368 8.24 20.16 14.15
CA VAL A 368 9.31 20.65 15.04
C VAL A 368 10.13 19.46 15.53
N PHE A 369 11.37 19.40 15.11
CA PHE A 369 12.30 18.36 15.53
C PHE A 369 12.99 18.74 16.85
N PRO A 370 13.39 17.74 17.66
CA PRO A 370 14.04 17.98 18.96
C PRO A 370 15.45 18.55 18.84
N VAL A 371 16.10 18.34 17.71
CA VAL A 371 17.43 18.87 17.37
C VAL A 371 17.31 19.70 16.11
N HIS A 372 17.86 20.89 16.17
CA HIS A 372 17.97 21.76 15.01
C HIS A 372 18.78 21.06 13.90
N GLY A 373 18.29 21.10 12.66
CA GLY A 373 18.90 20.44 11.52
C GLY A 373 18.40 19.02 11.26
N MET A 374 17.60 18.40 12.16
CA MET A 374 16.93 17.14 11.86
C MET A 374 15.83 17.34 10.83
N GLY A 375 15.63 16.30 10.00
CA GLY A 375 14.59 16.24 8.99
C GLY A 375 14.32 14.82 8.53
N PHE A 376 13.44 14.69 7.53
CA PHE A 376 13.22 13.44 6.84
C PHE A 376 13.75 13.55 5.40
N GLY A 377 14.54 12.57 4.98
CA GLY A 377 14.92 12.35 3.59
C GLY A 377 13.87 11.52 2.84
N SER A 378 14.29 10.90 1.74
CA SER A 378 13.42 10.01 0.96
C SER A 378 13.01 8.74 1.71
N GLU A 379 13.94 8.13 2.44
CA GLU A 379 13.74 6.86 3.15
C GLU A 379 14.24 6.86 4.59
N ASP A 380 15.08 7.82 4.98
CA ASP A 380 15.73 7.88 6.29
C ASP A 380 15.52 9.24 6.95
N VAL A 381 15.95 9.35 8.19
CA VAL A 381 16.13 10.61 8.91
C VAL A 381 17.38 11.31 8.37
N THR A 382 17.33 12.63 8.26
CA THR A 382 18.47 13.45 7.86
C THR A 382 18.90 14.38 8.99
N PHE A 383 20.18 14.77 8.96
CA PHE A 383 20.73 15.79 9.82
C PHE A 383 21.55 16.78 8.99
N ASN A 384 21.19 18.06 9.03
CA ASN A 384 21.75 19.11 8.18
C ASN A 384 21.72 18.76 6.67
N GLY A 385 20.68 18.03 6.24
CA GLY A 385 20.52 17.57 4.87
C GLY A 385 21.32 16.32 4.50
N ILE A 386 22.07 15.72 5.44
CA ILE A 386 22.87 14.51 5.26
C ILE A 386 22.07 13.33 5.84
N ASP A 387 22.00 12.20 5.12
CA ASP A 387 21.35 11.00 5.61
C ASP A 387 22.00 10.48 6.90
N PHE A 388 21.18 10.02 7.83
CA PHE A 388 21.64 9.53 9.13
C PHE A 388 22.76 8.49 9.01
N SER A 389 22.70 7.61 8.02
CA SER A 389 23.72 6.60 7.75
C SER A 389 25.12 7.20 7.53
N GLN A 390 25.20 8.40 6.95
CA GLN A 390 26.41 9.12 6.61
C GLN A 390 26.88 10.09 7.70
N CYS A 391 26.06 10.33 8.74
CA CYS A 391 26.45 11.16 9.86
C CYS A 391 27.61 10.55 10.66
N SER A 392 28.43 11.38 11.28
CA SER A 392 29.47 10.96 12.23
C SER A 392 28.84 10.24 13.43
N MET A 393 29.62 9.39 14.14
CA MET A 393 29.11 8.67 15.30
C MET A 393 28.62 9.63 16.40
N SER A 394 29.32 10.73 16.61
CA SER A 394 28.91 11.78 17.55
C SER A 394 27.55 12.39 17.22
N GLU A 395 27.29 12.66 15.94
CA GLU A 395 25.99 13.15 15.48
C GLU A 395 24.89 12.09 15.62
N LYS A 396 25.19 10.84 15.25
CA LYS A 396 24.27 9.70 15.44
C LYS A 396 23.84 9.55 16.89
N ILE A 397 24.78 9.64 17.83
CA ILE A 397 24.51 9.58 19.27
C ILE A 397 23.56 10.70 19.69
N LYS A 398 23.86 11.95 19.31
CA LYS A 398 23.03 13.11 19.65
C LYS A 398 21.61 12.98 19.13
N ILE A 399 21.48 12.57 17.87
CA ILE A 399 20.19 12.38 17.21
C ILE A 399 19.41 11.27 17.91
N SER A 400 20.05 10.14 18.21
CA SER A 400 19.43 8.99 18.87
C SER A 400 18.92 9.33 20.27
N ILE A 401 19.69 10.08 21.05
CA ILE A 401 19.28 10.58 22.36
C ILE A 401 18.08 11.53 22.22
N ALA A 402 18.12 12.44 21.27
CA ALA A 402 17.07 13.42 21.06
C ALA A 402 15.76 12.78 20.60
N ILE A 403 15.81 11.80 19.71
CA ILE A 403 14.64 11.01 19.29
C ILE A 403 14.03 10.31 20.50
N ASN A 404 14.86 9.65 21.31
CA ASN A 404 14.39 8.93 22.48
C ASN A 404 13.79 9.88 23.53
N ALA A 405 14.34 11.09 23.66
CA ALA A 405 13.83 12.12 24.57
C ALA A 405 12.42 12.61 24.21
N LEU A 406 12.01 12.54 22.93
CA LEU A 406 10.66 12.87 22.49
C LEU A 406 9.59 11.91 23.03
N ILE A 407 9.95 10.64 23.20
CA ILE A 407 9.01 9.60 23.64
C ILE A 407 8.47 9.89 25.04
N ASN A 408 9.25 10.65 25.87
CA ASN A 408 8.85 11.14 27.18
C ASN A 408 8.19 10.08 28.09
N PRO A 409 8.83 8.94 28.33
CA PRO A 409 8.29 7.89 29.19
C PRO A 409 8.25 8.32 30.66
N ALA A 410 7.52 7.58 31.50
CA ALA A 410 7.54 7.80 32.95
C ALA A 410 8.94 7.52 33.54
N MET A 411 9.63 6.49 33.04
CA MET A 411 11.03 6.19 33.42
C MET A 411 11.98 6.77 32.37
N ARG A 412 12.62 7.88 32.68
CA ARG A 412 13.48 8.66 31.77
C ARG A 412 14.95 8.33 31.99
N ILE A 413 15.38 7.17 31.54
CA ILE A 413 16.74 6.67 31.72
C ILE A 413 17.24 6.18 30.36
N MET A 414 18.51 6.51 30.05
CA MET A 414 19.22 6.03 28.89
C MET A 414 20.61 5.53 29.30
N VAL A 415 21.14 4.58 28.57
CA VAL A 415 22.49 4.07 28.70
C VAL A 415 23.23 4.18 27.37
N LEU A 416 24.46 4.69 27.40
CA LEU A 416 25.25 4.95 26.21
C LEU A 416 26.60 4.20 26.33
N GLU A 417 26.79 3.20 25.51
CA GLU A 417 27.95 2.29 25.56
C GLU A 417 29.20 2.85 24.88
N ASP A 418 29.08 3.70 23.87
CA ASP A 418 30.23 4.20 23.08
C ASP A 418 30.43 5.71 23.20
N GLY A 419 30.49 6.19 24.42
CA GLY A 419 30.73 7.61 24.71
C GLY A 419 32.18 8.08 24.44
N SER A 420 33.09 7.16 24.12
CA SER A 420 34.49 7.50 23.80
C SER A 420 34.63 8.27 22.49
N SER A 421 33.65 8.16 21.57
CA SER A 421 33.58 8.94 20.35
C SER A 421 33.07 10.38 20.56
N LEU A 422 32.66 10.73 21.79
CA LEU A 422 32.15 12.06 22.16
C LEU A 422 33.25 12.95 22.68
N ASP A 423 33.45 14.10 22.04
CA ASP A 423 34.28 15.18 22.56
C ASP A 423 33.56 15.96 23.70
N ASP A 424 34.28 16.85 24.35
CA ASP A 424 33.73 17.65 25.47
C ASP A 424 32.58 18.57 25.03
N LYS A 425 32.57 19.02 23.78
CA LYS A 425 31.47 19.83 23.24
C LYS A 425 30.20 18.97 23.09
N SER A 426 30.32 17.81 22.51
CA SER A 426 29.20 16.84 22.33
C SER A 426 28.65 16.38 23.68
N MET A 427 29.52 16.15 24.67
CA MET A 427 29.10 15.82 26.04
C MET A 427 28.28 16.94 26.70
N ARG A 428 28.68 18.21 26.54
CA ARG A 428 27.88 19.35 27.01
C ARG A 428 26.54 19.49 26.33
N GLU A 429 26.48 19.23 25.03
CA GLU A 429 25.23 19.22 24.27
C GLU A 429 24.28 18.10 24.76
N ILE A 430 24.80 16.89 24.99
CA ILE A 430 24.04 15.77 25.57
C ILE A 430 23.54 16.13 26.99
N GLN A 431 24.38 16.73 27.80
CA GLN A 431 23.98 17.20 29.14
C GLN A 431 22.85 18.23 29.06
N THR A 432 22.88 19.13 28.07
CA THR A 432 21.85 20.11 27.85
C THR A 432 20.52 19.43 27.42
N ILE A 433 20.59 18.46 26.53
CA ILE A 433 19.41 17.65 26.09
C ILE A 433 18.84 16.89 27.29
N ALA A 434 19.71 16.18 28.05
CA ALA A 434 19.31 15.41 29.24
C ALA A 434 18.59 16.28 30.27
N LYS A 435 19.15 17.47 30.56
CA LYS A 435 18.56 18.43 31.49
C LYS A 435 17.22 18.97 31.03
N LYS A 436 17.12 19.40 29.76
CA LYS A 436 15.87 19.92 29.19
C LYS A 436 14.75 18.89 29.14
N SER A 437 15.09 17.64 28.84
CA SER A 437 14.12 16.53 28.71
C SER A 437 13.92 15.76 30.01
N ASN A 438 14.60 16.16 31.09
CA ASN A 438 14.58 15.50 32.39
C ASN A 438 14.95 14.01 32.33
N TYR A 439 15.99 13.68 31.55
CA TYR A 439 16.56 12.34 31.46
C TYR A 439 17.81 12.18 32.28
N GLN A 440 18.06 10.98 32.78
CA GLN A 440 19.32 10.55 33.34
C GLN A 440 20.02 9.62 32.35
N ILE A 441 21.21 10.01 31.92
CA ILE A 441 21.97 9.30 30.89
C ILE A 441 23.26 8.76 31.49
N PHE A 442 23.47 7.45 31.46
CA PHE A 442 24.71 6.81 31.83
C PHE A 442 25.59 6.66 30.59
N VAL A 443 26.81 7.20 30.66
CA VAL A 443 27.72 7.21 29.49
C VAL A 443 28.99 6.44 29.85
N GLU A 444 29.30 5.40 29.12
CA GLU A 444 30.58 4.70 29.22
C GLU A 444 31.67 5.47 28.47
N LYS A 445 32.78 5.77 29.16
CA LYS A 445 33.93 6.47 28.56
C LYS A 445 35.26 5.83 28.98
N VAL A 446 36.20 5.74 28.04
CA VAL A 446 37.58 5.39 28.37
C VAL A 446 38.26 6.62 29.00
N ARG A 447 39.01 6.42 30.08
CA ARG A 447 39.59 7.47 30.92
C ARG A 447 40.44 8.49 30.13
N GLN A 448 39.90 9.69 29.93
CA GLN A 448 40.61 10.83 29.32
C GLN A 448 39.99 12.21 29.62
N THR A 449 38.94 12.34 30.43
CA THR A 449 38.19 13.60 30.54
C THR A 449 38.07 14.10 31.97
N LYS A 450 38.17 15.44 32.14
CA LYS A 450 37.81 16.16 33.36
C LYS A 450 36.33 16.54 33.31
N PHE A 451 35.43 15.56 33.22
CA PHE A 451 34.00 15.86 33.28
C PHE A 451 33.52 15.83 34.73
N PRO A 452 32.69 16.77 35.19
CA PRO A 452 32.11 16.70 36.52
C PRO A 452 31.24 15.45 36.69
N HIS A 453 31.26 14.81 37.85
CA HIS A 453 30.53 13.57 38.16
C HIS A 453 30.97 12.34 37.35
N CYS A 454 32.28 12.10 37.26
CA CYS A 454 32.83 10.85 36.72
C CYS A 454 32.96 9.81 37.83
N LEU A 455 32.39 8.63 37.61
CA LEU A 455 32.54 7.46 38.47
C LEU A 455 33.66 6.59 37.90
N VAL A 456 34.74 6.45 38.62
CA VAL A 456 35.91 5.66 38.18
C VAL A 456 35.72 4.20 38.56
N ILE A 457 35.76 3.33 37.56
CA ILE A 457 35.59 1.89 37.74
C ILE A 457 36.94 1.20 37.57
N GLU A 458 37.38 0.49 38.61
CA GLU A 458 38.59 -0.33 38.60
C GLU A 458 38.28 -1.72 39.20
N GLU A 459 38.72 -2.77 38.52
CA GLU A 459 38.55 -4.19 38.94
C GLU A 459 37.12 -4.56 39.36
N GLY A 460 36.12 -3.97 38.73
CA GLY A 460 34.71 -4.28 39.00
C GLY A 460 34.13 -3.62 40.25
N THR A 461 34.79 -2.57 40.78
CA THR A 461 34.33 -1.73 41.90
C THR A 461 34.44 -0.26 41.52
N ILE A 462 33.74 0.62 42.27
CA ILE A 462 33.88 2.07 42.15
C ILE A 462 34.93 2.53 43.15
N LYS A 463 35.81 3.45 42.74
CA LYS A 463 36.80 4.10 43.56
C LYS A 463 36.32 5.45 44.05
#